data_25b2f80e6629287b131aab30ce4bee6d
#
_entry.id   25b2f80e6629287b131aab30ce4bee6d
#
_cell.length_a   1.000
_cell.length_b   1.000
_cell.length_c   1.000
_cell.angle_alpha   90.00
_cell.angle_beta   90.00
_cell.angle_gamma   90.00
#
_symmetry.space_group_name_H-M   'P 1'
#
loop_
_entity.id
_entity.type
_entity.pdbx_description
1 polymer ?
#
loop_
_entity_poly.entity_id
_entity_poly.type
_entity_poly.pdbx_seq_one_letter_code
_entity_poly.pdbx_strand_id
1 'polypeptide(L)'
;MHGKNIVHMTSGTDELHFFYDAQNRPAVVVYNGTAYAYVKSLQGDIVAILDENGNTVVSYGYDAWGAPLWCTGELAETLGKVQPFRYRGYVYDEETGLYYLRNRFYNAHNSRCISADSMLSTRGTHTSANAYAYSRNAPTIRADANGQDSIYVIYDSRPNATDEHPEYKGLTLQGEWAINALRENGHYVMPAGFTNIPEFIAAWNNAGAYEYDYIIIYAHGSPGTIDCAGGYLKETTESGEDANGNHCYSSINELKEIRVNKGIYLLSCNGATPNSEYMTAIGMLSSKAGGAPTMGSAYASVNYYEGTGIPYQSPGLKWSNGLSKNFSNLMNWLYASC
;
A
#
# COMPACT_ATOMS: atom_id res chain seq x y z
N MET A 1 2.73 20.59 -13.32
CA MET A 1 2.62 19.47 -12.37
C MET A 1 4.03 19.09 -11.92
N HIS A 2 4.23 18.74 -10.68
CA HIS A 2 5.48 18.15 -10.21
C HIS A 2 5.19 16.68 -9.86
N GLY A 3 5.75 15.75 -10.63
CA GLY A 3 5.29 14.36 -10.58
C GLY A 3 3.81 14.23 -10.99
N LYS A 4 3.03 13.49 -10.20
CA LYS A 4 1.57 13.29 -10.41
C LYS A 4 0.69 14.28 -9.64
N ASN A 5 1.28 15.28 -8.96
CA ASN A 5 0.54 16.25 -8.13
C ASN A 5 0.19 17.51 -8.90
N ILE A 6 -0.99 18.04 -8.61
CA ILE A 6 -1.40 19.36 -9.09
C ILE A 6 -0.68 20.39 -8.23
N VAL A 7 0.26 21.15 -8.79
CA VAL A 7 0.99 22.19 -8.07
C VAL A 7 0.47 23.59 -8.39
N HIS A 8 -0.25 23.73 -9.52
CA HIS A 8 -0.81 24.99 -9.98
C HIS A 8 -2.07 24.73 -10.80
N MET A 9 -3.08 25.57 -10.62
CA MET A 9 -4.34 25.57 -11.36
C MET A 9 -4.84 26.99 -11.54
N THR A 10 -5.52 27.27 -12.65
CA THR A 10 -6.26 28.49 -12.90
C THR A 10 -7.72 28.16 -13.18
N SER A 11 -8.64 28.99 -12.68
CA SER A 11 -10.07 28.89 -12.93
C SER A 11 -10.64 30.30 -13.18
N GLY A 12 -10.87 30.62 -14.44
CA GLY A 12 -11.20 32.00 -14.83
C GLY A 12 -10.04 32.94 -14.51
N THR A 13 -10.29 33.90 -13.61
CA THR A 13 -9.28 34.85 -13.11
C THR A 13 -8.57 34.36 -11.83
N ASP A 14 -9.05 33.27 -11.24
CA ASP A 14 -8.51 32.75 -10.01
C ASP A 14 -7.24 31.91 -10.27
N GLU A 15 -6.25 32.10 -9.41
CA GLU A 15 -4.97 31.39 -9.46
C GLU A 15 -4.75 30.65 -8.14
N LEU A 16 -4.43 29.34 -8.24
CA LEU A 16 -4.20 28.46 -7.09
C LEU A 16 -2.86 27.76 -7.20
N HIS A 17 -2.07 27.80 -6.12
CA HIS A 17 -0.86 27.01 -5.95
C HIS A 17 -1.02 26.08 -4.77
N PHE A 18 -0.60 24.81 -4.93
CA PHE A 18 -0.79 23.77 -3.92
C PHE A 18 0.54 23.28 -3.37
N PHE A 19 0.60 23.11 -2.06
CA PHE A 19 1.71 22.57 -1.33
C PHE A 19 1.29 21.34 -0.55
N TYR A 20 2.19 20.37 -0.43
CA TYR A 20 1.93 19.05 0.11
C TYR A 20 2.75 18.80 1.36
N ASP A 21 2.21 17.99 2.27
CA ASP A 21 2.92 17.53 3.47
C ASP A 21 3.93 16.39 3.12
N ALA A 22 4.71 15.95 4.12
CA ALA A 22 5.71 14.88 3.96
C ALA A 22 5.10 13.52 3.54
N GLN A 23 3.77 13.35 3.71
CA GLN A 23 3.03 12.18 3.24
C GLN A 23 2.39 12.39 1.86
N ASN A 24 2.81 13.46 1.15
CA ASN A 24 2.32 13.82 -0.17
C ASN A 24 0.79 14.09 -0.23
N ARG A 25 0.22 14.64 0.86
CA ARG A 25 -1.19 15.03 0.96
C ARG A 25 -1.32 16.54 0.89
N PRO A 26 -2.37 17.12 0.28
CA PRO A 26 -2.58 18.56 0.23
C PRO A 26 -2.52 19.18 1.64
N ALA A 27 -1.69 20.20 1.82
CA ALA A 27 -1.47 20.85 3.11
C ALA A 27 -1.83 22.33 3.10
N VAL A 28 -1.44 23.05 2.04
CA VAL A 28 -1.68 24.50 1.88
C VAL A 28 -2.12 24.77 0.46
N VAL A 29 -3.05 25.71 0.30
CA VAL A 29 -3.38 26.35 -0.98
C VAL A 29 -3.08 27.84 -0.88
N VAL A 30 -2.40 28.39 -1.88
CA VAL A 30 -2.29 29.82 -2.09
C VAL A 30 -3.32 30.20 -3.15
N TYR A 31 -4.32 30.97 -2.75
CA TYR A 31 -5.42 31.45 -3.59
C TYR A 31 -5.30 32.95 -3.81
N ASN A 32 -5.09 33.34 -5.05
CA ASN A 32 -4.89 34.76 -5.44
C ASN A 32 -3.84 35.48 -4.57
N GLY A 33 -2.74 34.78 -4.26
CA GLY A 33 -1.63 35.32 -3.45
C GLY A 33 -1.81 35.16 -1.93
N THR A 34 -2.95 34.72 -1.43
CA THR A 34 -3.20 34.50 0.00
C THR A 34 -3.14 33.02 0.36
N ALA A 35 -2.38 32.69 1.42
CA ALA A 35 -2.19 31.31 1.86
C ALA A 35 -3.28 30.83 2.83
N TYR A 36 -3.75 29.61 2.62
CA TYR A 36 -4.76 28.95 3.45
C TYR A 36 -4.33 27.52 3.76
N ALA A 37 -4.62 27.04 4.97
CA ALA A 37 -4.28 25.70 5.41
C ALA A 37 -5.48 24.75 5.31
N TYR A 38 -5.25 23.53 4.81
CA TYR A 38 -6.24 22.47 4.82
C TYR A 38 -6.35 21.78 6.17
N VAL A 39 -7.56 21.60 6.67
CA VAL A 39 -7.87 20.71 7.80
C VAL A 39 -8.41 19.40 7.24
N LYS A 40 -7.83 18.30 7.70
CA LYS A 40 -8.19 16.97 7.22
C LYS A 40 -8.78 16.12 8.35
N SER A 41 -9.77 15.29 8.02
CA SER A 41 -10.23 14.20 8.90
C SER A 41 -9.12 13.14 9.09
N LEU A 42 -9.31 12.22 10.02
CA LEU A 42 -8.41 11.06 10.17
C LEU A 42 -8.31 10.22 8.90
N GLN A 43 -9.34 10.26 8.08
CA GLN A 43 -9.42 9.51 6.82
C GLN A 43 -8.89 10.30 5.62
N GLY A 44 -8.48 11.56 5.81
CA GLY A 44 -7.90 12.39 4.76
C GLY A 44 -8.91 13.27 4.00
N ASP A 45 -10.18 13.30 4.43
CA ASP A 45 -11.17 14.21 3.85
C ASP A 45 -10.79 15.64 4.17
N ILE A 46 -10.86 16.56 3.21
CA ILE A 46 -10.73 17.99 3.47
C ILE A 46 -12.05 18.45 4.10
N VAL A 47 -12.00 18.77 5.39
CA VAL A 47 -13.20 19.16 6.16
C VAL A 47 -13.29 20.66 6.41
N ALA A 48 -12.16 21.38 6.37
CA ALA A 48 -12.15 22.83 6.48
C ALA A 48 -10.92 23.45 5.81
N ILE A 49 -10.96 24.75 5.58
CA ILE A 49 -9.86 25.60 5.15
C ILE A 49 -9.75 26.75 6.16
N LEU A 50 -8.54 27.01 6.63
CA LEU A 50 -8.24 28.05 7.61
C LEU A 50 -7.44 29.18 6.98
N ASP A 51 -7.68 30.41 7.46
CA ASP A 51 -6.83 31.57 7.17
C ASP A 51 -5.53 31.56 7.99
N GLU A 52 -4.70 32.57 7.84
CA GLU A 52 -3.45 32.75 8.57
C GLU A 52 -3.61 32.91 10.09
N ASN A 53 -4.81 33.32 10.54
CA ASN A 53 -5.16 33.51 11.94
C ASN A 53 -5.76 32.24 12.58
N GLY A 54 -5.95 31.19 11.77
CA GLY A 54 -6.58 29.95 12.21
C GLY A 54 -8.11 29.98 12.19
N ASN A 55 -8.75 31.01 11.60
CA ASN A 55 -10.20 31.05 11.45
C ASN A 55 -10.64 30.18 10.28
N THR A 56 -11.75 29.48 10.46
CA THR A 56 -12.34 28.65 9.40
C THR A 56 -13.04 29.55 8.38
N VAL A 57 -12.52 29.58 7.15
CA VAL A 57 -13.09 30.35 6.02
C VAL A 57 -13.94 29.51 5.08
N VAL A 58 -13.71 28.18 5.06
CA VAL A 58 -14.53 27.20 4.34
C VAL A 58 -14.68 25.95 5.19
N SER A 59 -15.88 25.37 5.19
CA SER A 59 -16.15 24.05 5.78
C SER A 59 -16.89 23.16 4.79
N TYR A 60 -16.60 21.87 4.80
CA TYR A 60 -17.22 20.86 3.94
C TYR A 60 -17.81 19.71 4.74
N GLY A 61 -18.93 19.18 4.25
CA GLY A 61 -19.52 17.95 4.76
C GLY A 61 -19.77 16.95 3.64
N TYR A 62 -19.62 15.69 3.97
CA TYR A 62 -19.78 14.57 3.05
C TYR A 62 -20.61 13.47 3.71
N ASP A 63 -21.32 12.68 2.91
CA ASP A 63 -21.86 11.42 3.39
C ASP A 63 -20.75 10.35 3.50
N ALA A 64 -21.10 9.13 3.90
CA ALA A 64 -20.16 8.02 4.03
C ALA A 64 -19.49 7.63 2.71
N TRP A 65 -20.10 7.95 1.57
CA TRP A 65 -19.59 7.65 0.23
C TRP A 65 -18.87 8.84 -0.41
N GLY A 66 -18.83 9.97 0.28
CA GLY A 66 -18.15 11.17 -0.20
C GLY A 66 -19.05 12.10 -1.04
N ALA A 67 -20.36 11.84 -1.13
CA ALA A 67 -21.24 12.79 -1.78
C ALA A 67 -21.25 14.11 -0.97
N PRO A 68 -20.99 15.27 -1.62
CA PRO A 68 -21.01 16.55 -0.94
C PRO A 68 -22.40 16.84 -0.35
N LEU A 69 -22.46 17.14 0.95
CA LEU A 69 -23.68 17.51 1.64
C LEU A 69 -23.83 19.01 1.78
N TRP A 70 -22.73 19.72 2.07
CA TRP A 70 -22.69 21.16 2.21
C TRP A 70 -21.26 21.70 2.06
N CYS A 71 -21.18 22.97 1.63
CA CYS A 71 -20.00 23.81 1.64
C CYS A 71 -20.43 25.15 2.24
N THR A 72 -19.82 25.57 3.35
CA THR A 72 -20.20 26.79 4.08
C THR A 72 -18.96 27.57 4.51
N GLY A 73 -19.16 28.85 4.86
CA GLY A 73 -18.10 29.76 5.29
C GLY A 73 -18.00 31.00 4.41
N GLU A 74 -17.19 31.97 4.82
CA GLU A 74 -17.01 33.24 4.15
C GLU A 74 -16.55 33.10 2.70
N LEU A 75 -15.62 32.14 2.45
CA LEU A 75 -15.08 31.90 1.13
C LEU A 75 -15.68 30.65 0.46
N ALA A 76 -16.85 30.19 0.90
CA ALA A 76 -17.47 28.96 0.37
C ALA A 76 -17.78 29.09 -1.13
N GLU A 77 -18.29 30.25 -1.59
CA GLU A 77 -18.69 30.47 -2.99
C GLU A 77 -17.51 30.81 -3.92
N THR A 78 -16.32 31.07 -3.38
CA THR A 78 -15.10 31.41 -4.10
C THR A 78 -14.07 30.28 -3.93
N LEU A 79 -13.10 30.41 -3.02
CA LEU A 79 -12.10 29.40 -2.74
C LEU A 79 -12.73 28.02 -2.50
N GLY A 80 -13.88 27.99 -1.79
CA GLY A 80 -14.60 26.76 -1.47
C GLY A 80 -15.03 25.97 -2.71
N LYS A 81 -15.37 26.64 -3.81
CA LYS A 81 -15.77 25.99 -5.08
C LYS A 81 -14.59 25.69 -5.99
N VAL A 82 -13.64 26.61 -6.11
CA VAL A 82 -12.57 26.47 -7.11
C VAL A 82 -11.45 25.54 -6.69
N GLN A 83 -11.15 25.40 -5.37
CA GLN A 83 -10.13 24.46 -4.92
C GLN A 83 -10.64 23.01 -5.06
N PRO A 84 -9.85 22.12 -5.68
CA PRO A 84 -10.38 20.83 -6.14
C PRO A 84 -10.38 19.72 -5.07
N PHE A 85 -9.57 19.83 -4.02
CA PHE A 85 -9.41 18.71 -3.06
C PHE A 85 -10.62 18.64 -2.10
N ARG A 86 -11.23 17.42 -2.00
CA ARG A 86 -12.45 17.18 -1.21
C ARG A 86 -12.33 15.88 -0.39
N TYR A 87 -13.31 15.01 -0.51
CA TYR A 87 -13.39 13.70 0.14
C TYR A 87 -12.12 12.88 -0.13
N ARG A 88 -11.48 12.34 0.91
CA ARG A 88 -10.22 11.57 0.86
C ARG A 88 -9.04 12.33 0.21
N GLY A 89 -9.15 13.65 0.07
CA GLY A 89 -8.17 14.44 -0.67
C GLY A 89 -8.19 14.23 -2.18
N TYR A 90 -9.23 13.59 -2.72
CA TYR A 90 -9.41 13.43 -4.17
C TYR A 90 -9.74 14.77 -4.83
N VAL A 91 -9.43 14.83 -6.10
CA VAL A 91 -9.80 15.97 -6.95
C VAL A 91 -11.27 15.85 -7.31
N TYR A 92 -12.07 16.80 -6.90
CA TYR A 92 -13.47 16.91 -7.25
C TYR A 92 -13.65 17.85 -8.43
N ASP A 93 -14.40 17.42 -9.40
CA ASP A 93 -14.81 18.21 -10.54
C ASP A 93 -16.25 18.71 -10.32
N GLU A 94 -16.40 19.99 -10.08
CA GLU A 94 -17.70 20.63 -9.81
C GLU A 94 -18.67 20.54 -11.02
N GLU A 95 -18.14 20.51 -12.25
CA GLU A 95 -18.98 20.47 -13.46
C GLU A 95 -19.61 19.10 -13.65
N THR A 96 -18.86 18.04 -13.40
CA THR A 96 -19.31 16.65 -13.60
C THR A 96 -19.86 16.01 -12.34
N GLY A 97 -19.54 16.55 -11.16
CA GLY A 97 -19.84 15.94 -9.86
C GLY A 97 -19.05 14.67 -9.56
N LEU A 98 -17.91 14.49 -10.23
CA LEU A 98 -17.09 13.30 -10.12
C LEU A 98 -15.81 13.56 -9.35
N TYR A 99 -15.34 12.54 -8.64
CA TYR A 99 -14.00 12.51 -8.09
C TYR A 99 -13.03 11.86 -9.07
N TYR A 100 -11.92 12.54 -9.34
CA TYR A 100 -10.79 11.98 -10.07
C TYR A 100 -9.80 11.33 -9.09
N LEU A 101 -9.71 10.00 -9.15
CA LEU A 101 -8.84 9.17 -8.32
C LEU A 101 -7.54 8.81 -9.08
N ARG A 102 -7.03 9.70 -9.94
CA ARG A 102 -5.88 9.53 -10.84
C ARG A 102 -6.08 8.51 -11.95
N ASN A 103 -6.51 7.28 -11.66
CA ASN A 103 -6.72 6.21 -12.66
C ASN A 103 -8.19 5.97 -12.97
N ARG A 104 -9.09 6.36 -12.09
CA ARG A 104 -10.54 6.19 -12.27
C ARG A 104 -11.29 7.44 -11.90
N PHE A 105 -12.47 7.60 -12.49
CA PHE A 105 -13.45 8.56 -12.01
C PHE A 105 -14.46 7.84 -11.11
N TYR A 106 -14.75 8.45 -9.98
CA TYR A 106 -15.67 7.95 -8.98
C TYR A 106 -16.89 8.87 -8.86
N ASN A 107 -18.08 8.27 -8.96
CA ASN A 107 -19.35 8.95 -8.73
C ASN A 107 -19.85 8.61 -7.31
N ALA A 108 -19.74 9.58 -6.39
CA ALA A 108 -20.14 9.39 -5.00
C ALA A 108 -21.66 9.21 -4.84
N HIS A 109 -22.48 9.86 -5.67
CA HIS A 109 -23.93 9.71 -5.63
C HIS A 109 -24.41 8.30 -6.00
N ASN A 110 -23.68 7.64 -6.90
CA ASN A 110 -23.97 6.27 -7.31
C ASN A 110 -23.12 5.24 -6.55
N SER A 111 -22.18 5.69 -5.67
CA SER A 111 -21.29 4.87 -4.88
C SER A 111 -20.40 3.93 -5.74
N ARG A 112 -20.04 4.36 -6.96
CA ARG A 112 -19.33 3.53 -7.96
C ARG A 112 -18.30 4.31 -8.76
N CYS A 113 -17.24 3.61 -9.17
CA CYS A 113 -16.35 4.08 -10.24
C CYS A 113 -17.07 4.01 -11.59
N ILE A 114 -16.77 4.96 -12.50
CA ILE A 114 -17.34 5.01 -13.86
C ILE A 114 -16.65 4.01 -14.77
N SER A 115 -15.35 3.80 -14.59
CA SER A 115 -14.57 2.82 -15.33
C SER A 115 -14.35 1.56 -14.52
N ALA A 116 -14.26 0.42 -15.22
CA ALA A 116 -13.94 -0.85 -14.60
C ALA A 116 -12.52 -0.82 -14.01
N ASP A 117 -12.33 -1.53 -12.90
CA ASP A 117 -10.99 -1.80 -12.37
C ASP A 117 -10.21 -2.63 -13.40
N SER A 118 -8.98 -2.24 -13.70
CA SER A 118 -8.10 -2.96 -14.61
C SER A 118 -7.69 -4.34 -14.07
N MET A 119 -7.85 -4.56 -12.77
CA MET A 119 -7.49 -5.79 -12.06
C MET A 119 -8.70 -6.37 -11.34
N LEU A 120 -9.41 -7.26 -12.00
CA LEU A 120 -10.45 -8.08 -11.36
C LEU A 120 -9.83 -9.13 -10.44
N SER A 121 -10.25 -9.16 -9.19
CA SER A 121 -9.93 -10.28 -8.30
C SER A 121 -10.55 -11.57 -8.84
N THR A 122 -9.74 -12.58 -9.12
CA THR A 122 -10.18 -13.87 -9.64
C THR A 122 -10.78 -14.80 -8.57
N ARG A 123 -10.91 -14.36 -7.33
CA ARG A 123 -11.45 -15.17 -6.22
C ARG A 123 -12.67 -14.54 -5.54
N GLY A 124 -13.80 -15.07 -5.83
CA GLY A 124 -14.82 -15.77 -5.06
C GLY A 124 -15.64 -15.01 -4.03
N THR A 125 -15.60 -13.68 -3.90
CA THR A 125 -16.67 -12.96 -3.22
C THR A 125 -17.42 -12.07 -4.22
N HIS A 126 -18.75 -12.00 -4.13
CA HIS A 126 -19.55 -11.17 -5.03
C HIS A 126 -19.11 -9.69 -5.04
N THR A 127 -18.47 -9.21 -3.98
CA THR A 127 -17.94 -7.85 -3.86
C THR A 127 -16.60 -7.66 -4.56
N SER A 128 -15.77 -8.71 -4.67
CA SER A 128 -14.48 -8.65 -5.37
C SER A 128 -14.61 -8.87 -6.88
N ALA A 129 -15.75 -9.38 -7.35
CA ALA A 129 -16.07 -9.55 -8.77
C ALA A 129 -16.66 -8.28 -9.41
N ASN A 130 -16.99 -7.25 -8.64
CA ASN A 130 -17.55 -6.01 -9.16
C ASN A 130 -16.43 -5.01 -9.48
N ALA A 131 -16.06 -4.96 -10.76
CA ALA A 131 -15.02 -4.05 -11.27
C ALA A 131 -15.30 -2.55 -11.04
N TYR A 132 -16.54 -2.18 -10.76
CA TYR A 132 -16.95 -0.80 -10.56
C TYR A 132 -17.11 -0.43 -9.08
N ALA A 133 -16.88 -1.37 -8.16
CA ALA A 133 -17.03 -1.09 -6.74
C ALA A 133 -15.97 -0.09 -6.26
N TYR A 134 -16.41 0.98 -5.59
CA TYR A 134 -15.52 1.87 -4.84
C TYR A 134 -15.28 1.26 -3.45
N SER A 135 -14.01 1.22 -3.03
CA SER A 135 -13.58 0.72 -1.70
C SER A 135 -14.28 -0.58 -1.29
N ARG A 136 -14.63 -1.45 -2.27
CA ARG A 136 -15.37 -2.72 -2.07
C ARG A 136 -16.67 -2.58 -1.29
N ASN A 137 -17.38 -1.50 -1.48
CA ASN A 137 -18.60 -1.15 -0.76
C ASN A 137 -18.42 -0.96 0.76
N ALA A 138 -17.20 -0.59 1.20
CA ALA A 138 -16.89 -0.33 2.61
C ALA A 138 -16.12 1.00 2.79
N PRO A 139 -16.68 2.16 2.34
CA PRO A 139 -15.94 3.43 2.28
C PRO A 139 -15.61 4.02 3.65
N THR A 140 -16.28 3.60 4.73
CA THR A 140 -16.01 4.07 6.09
C THR A 140 -14.75 3.49 6.71
N ILE A 141 -14.32 2.31 6.25
CA ILE A 141 -13.14 1.61 6.77
C ILE A 141 -12.05 1.44 5.72
N ARG A 142 -12.32 1.83 4.48
CA ARG A 142 -11.39 1.74 3.34
C ARG A 142 -11.36 3.03 2.57
N ALA A 143 -10.23 3.31 1.95
CA ALA A 143 -10.06 4.36 0.96
C ALA A 143 -9.40 3.77 -0.28
N ASP A 144 -9.82 4.26 -1.44
CA ASP A 144 -9.15 3.99 -2.71
C ASP A 144 -8.31 5.23 -3.05
N ALA A 145 -7.15 5.35 -2.40
CA ALA A 145 -6.39 6.62 -2.33
C ALA A 145 -6.04 7.23 -3.69
N ASN A 146 -6.11 6.47 -4.76
CA ASN A 146 -5.72 6.93 -6.10
C ASN A 146 -6.34 6.12 -7.25
N GLY A 147 -7.39 5.35 -7.00
CA GLY A 147 -7.96 4.45 -7.98
C GLY A 147 -7.06 3.24 -8.28
N GLN A 148 -6.11 2.94 -7.37
CA GLN A 148 -5.17 1.83 -7.47
C GLN A 148 -5.13 1.03 -6.16
N ASP A 149 -4.34 -0.05 -6.18
CA ASP A 149 -4.28 -0.99 -5.07
C ASP A 149 -3.63 -0.40 -3.81
N SER A 150 -4.08 -0.90 -2.66
CA SER A 150 -3.45 -0.70 -1.37
C SER A 150 -2.43 -1.82 -1.12
N ILE A 151 -1.19 -1.43 -0.81
CA ILE A 151 -0.06 -2.35 -0.68
C ILE A 151 0.58 -2.19 0.69
N TYR A 152 0.74 -3.29 1.41
CA TYR A 152 1.51 -3.33 2.65
C TYR A 152 2.87 -3.97 2.35
N VAL A 153 3.95 -3.25 2.64
CA VAL A 153 5.31 -3.72 2.37
C VAL A 153 6.00 -4.01 3.70
N ILE A 154 6.22 -5.30 3.98
CA ILE A 154 7.01 -5.77 5.11
C ILE A 154 8.44 -6.02 4.60
N TYR A 155 9.44 -5.40 5.20
CA TYR A 155 10.81 -5.54 4.71
C TYR A 155 11.84 -5.58 5.85
N ASP A 156 12.88 -6.35 5.62
CA ASP A 156 14.03 -6.40 6.51
C ASP A 156 14.75 -5.05 6.48
N SER A 157 14.67 -4.32 7.60
CA SER A 157 15.17 -2.95 7.76
C SER A 157 16.43 -2.85 8.58
N ARG A 158 17.20 -3.95 8.69
CA ARG A 158 18.44 -3.94 9.47
C ARG A 158 19.40 -2.87 8.96
N PRO A 159 19.83 -1.91 9.81
CA PRO A 159 20.45 -0.67 9.36
C PRO A 159 21.87 -0.83 8.81
N ASN A 160 22.53 -1.95 9.07
CA ASN A 160 23.92 -2.12 8.66
C ASN A 160 24.21 -3.57 8.27
N ALA A 161 24.56 -3.74 7.00
CA ALA A 161 25.50 -4.76 6.65
C ALA A 161 26.80 -4.47 7.44
N THR A 162 27.16 -5.32 8.35
CA THR A 162 28.52 -5.36 8.86
C THR A 162 29.42 -5.91 7.75
N ASP A 163 30.73 -5.69 7.82
CA ASP A 163 31.68 -6.33 6.90
C ASP A 163 31.54 -7.87 6.92
N GLU A 164 30.95 -8.43 7.99
CA GLU A 164 30.65 -9.86 8.15
C GLU A 164 29.36 -10.32 7.43
N HIS A 165 28.38 -9.40 7.20
CA HIS A 165 27.08 -9.69 6.59
C HIS A 165 26.67 -8.65 5.55
N PRO A 166 27.42 -8.51 4.45
CA PRO A 166 27.14 -7.49 3.42
C PRO A 166 25.80 -7.74 2.70
N GLU A 167 25.28 -8.97 2.73
CA GLU A 167 24.00 -9.36 2.11
C GLU A 167 22.78 -8.67 2.73
N TYR A 168 22.85 -8.26 4.01
CA TYR A 168 21.72 -7.65 4.69
C TYR A 168 21.38 -6.25 4.15
N LYS A 169 22.38 -5.52 3.68
CA LYS A 169 22.20 -4.21 3.09
C LYS A 169 21.29 -4.23 1.86
N GLY A 170 21.31 -5.33 1.12
CA GLY A 170 20.53 -5.50 -0.09
C GLY A 170 19.02 -5.43 0.16
N LEU A 171 18.51 -6.15 1.15
CA LEU A 171 17.06 -6.23 1.39
C LEU A 171 16.45 -4.94 1.90
N THR A 172 17.13 -4.21 2.77
CA THR A 172 16.70 -2.87 3.22
C THR A 172 16.54 -1.92 2.04
N LEU A 173 17.59 -1.81 1.20
CA LEU A 173 17.54 -0.98 0.00
C LEU A 173 16.44 -1.42 -0.98
N GLN A 174 16.28 -2.73 -1.19
CA GLN A 174 15.25 -3.26 -2.10
C GLN A 174 13.84 -2.91 -1.61
N GLY A 175 13.58 -3.04 -0.30
CA GLY A 175 12.31 -2.65 0.30
C GLY A 175 12.02 -1.15 0.15
N GLU A 176 13.01 -0.29 0.42
CA GLU A 176 12.88 1.16 0.29
C GLU A 176 12.66 1.60 -1.16
N TRP A 177 13.42 1.05 -2.10
CA TRP A 177 13.23 1.32 -3.54
C TRP A 177 11.86 0.89 -4.03
N ALA A 178 11.39 -0.30 -3.61
CA ALA A 178 10.05 -0.78 -3.94
C ALA A 178 8.96 0.14 -3.41
N ILE A 179 9.08 0.58 -2.16
CA ILE A 179 8.13 1.51 -1.53
C ILE A 179 8.05 2.80 -2.34
N ASN A 180 9.20 3.37 -2.71
CA ASN A 180 9.25 4.62 -3.47
C ASN A 180 8.67 4.43 -4.88
N ALA A 181 9.09 3.41 -5.61
CA ALA A 181 8.60 3.12 -6.95
C ALA A 181 7.08 2.86 -6.97
N LEU A 182 6.54 2.10 -6.01
CA LEU A 182 5.12 1.86 -5.89
C LEU A 182 4.34 3.14 -5.59
N ARG A 183 4.87 4.02 -4.73
CA ARG A 183 4.26 5.33 -4.44
C ARG A 183 4.30 6.26 -5.65
N GLU A 184 5.41 6.30 -6.38
CA GLU A 184 5.54 7.06 -7.62
C GLU A 184 4.54 6.60 -8.68
N ASN A 185 4.24 5.32 -8.72
CA ASN A 185 3.18 4.75 -9.55
C ASN A 185 1.77 4.98 -9.03
N GLY A 186 1.66 5.62 -7.88
CA GLY A 186 0.40 6.07 -7.33
C GLY A 186 -0.30 5.07 -6.42
N HIS A 187 0.32 3.93 -6.08
CA HIS A 187 -0.26 3.01 -5.10
C HIS A 187 -0.26 3.60 -3.69
N TYR A 188 -1.24 3.23 -2.90
CA TYR A 188 -1.21 3.49 -1.46
C TYR A 188 -0.29 2.46 -0.80
N VAL A 189 0.87 2.89 -0.32
CA VAL A 189 1.88 2.00 0.23
C VAL A 189 2.13 2.31 1.70
N MET A 190 1.87 1.32 2.55
CA MET A 190 2.19 1.34 3.97
C MET A 190 3.43 0.47 4.22
N PRO A 191 4.56 1.05 4.64
CA PRO A 191 5.76 0.29 4.95
C PRO A 191 5.76 -0.20 6.39
N ALA A 192 6.36 -1.36 6.62
CA ALA A 192 6.64 -1.92 7.94
C ALA A 192 8.02 -2.59 7.91
N GLY A 193 9.02 -1.92 8.46
CA GLY A 193 10.35 -2.47 8.65
C GLY A 193 10.39 -3.44 9.84
N PHE A 194 11.25 -4.45 9.76
CA PHE A 194 11.57 -5.35 10.88
C PHE A 194 13.07 -5.65 10.92
N THR A 195 13.59 -5.96 12.10
CA THR A 195 14.99 -6.33 12.31
C THR A 195 15.16 -7.73 12.93
N ASN A 196 14.07 -8.29 13.45
CA ASN A 196 14.02 -9.58 14.12
C ASN A 196 12.64 -10.23 13.93
N ILE A 197 12.50 -11.51 14.31
CA ILE A 197 11.23 -12.24 14.14
C ILE A 197 10.07 -11.65 14.95
N PRO A 198 10.20 -11.26 16.21
CA PRO A 198 9.11 -10.58 16.93
C PRO A 198 8.59 -9.33 16.22
N GLU A 199 9.46 -8.53 15.63
CA GLU A 199 9.04 -7.35 14.84
C GLU A 199 8.37 -7.76 13.52
N PHE A 200 8.83 -8.82 12.85
CA PHE A 200 8.13 -9.38 11.70
C PHE A 200 6.71 -9.82 12.06
N ILE A 201 6.56 -10.55 13.18
CA ILE A 201 5.25 -10.98 13.70
C ILE A 201 4.35 -9.76 14.00
N ALA A 202 4.91 -8.73 14.63
CA ALA A 202 4.19 -7.50 14.89
C ALA A 202 3.77 -6.78 13.60
N ALA A 203 4.64 -6.69 12.61
CA ALA A 203 4.34 -6.12 11.29
C ALA A 203 3.23 -6.91 10.59
N TRP A 204 3.31 -8.24 10.55
CA TRP A 204 2.25 -9.09 10.03
C TRP A 204 0.91 -8.87 10.75
N ASN A 205 0.92 -8.90 12.08
CA ASN A 205 -0.28 -8.76 12.89
C ASN A 205 -0.93 -7.38 12.74
N ASN A 206 -0.14 -6.34 12.49
CA ASN A 206 -0.62 -4.99 12.20
C ASN A 206 -1.24 -4.89 10.81
N ALA A 207 -0.81 -5.71 9.84
CA ALA A 207 -1.46 -5.76 8.54
C ALA A 207 -2.94 -6.17 8.64
N GLY A 208 -3.32 -6.91 9.67
CA GLY A 208 -4.71 -7.30 9.93
C GLY A 208 -5.63 -6.17 10.40
N ALA A 209 -5.09 -4.99 10.77
CA ALA A 209 -5.90 -3.83 11.12
C ALA A 209 -6.61 -3.20 9.90
N TYR A 210 -6.10 -3.48 8.69
CA TYR A 210 -6.65 -3.03 7.42
C TYR A 210 -6.69 -4.19 6.44
N GLU A 211 -7.59 -4.16 5.47
CA GLU A 211 -7.60 -5.15 4.40
C GLU A 211 -6.84 -4.57 3.19
N TYR A 212 -5.58 -4.95 3.06
CA TYR A 212 -4.75 -4.58 1.91
C TYR A 212 -5.06 -5.43 0.67
N ASP A 213 -4.87 -4.86 -0.51
CA ASP A 213 -4.96 -5.60 -1.76
C ASP A 213 -3.79 -6.54 -1.92
N TYR A 214 -2.60 -6.06 -1.60
CA TYR A 214 -1.38 -6.86 -1.63
C TYR A 214 -0.55 -6.69 -0.37
N ILE A 215 0.14 -7.76 0.00
CA ILE A 215 1.28 -7.72 0.93
C ILE A 215 2.52 -8.15 0.15
N ILE A 216 3.56 -7.33 0.19
CA ILE A 216 4.87 -7.64 -0.38
C ILE A 216 5.86 -7.77 0.78
N ILE A 217 6.59 -8.88 0.83
CA ILE A 217 7.51 -9.19 1.91
C ILE A 217 8.91 -9.34 1.34
N TYR A 218 9.83 -8.51 1.79
CA TYR A 218 11.26 -8.61 1.51
C TYR A 218 11.95 -9.18 2.76
N ALA A 219 12.35 -10.46 2.70
CA ALA A 219 12.95 -11.18 3.82
C ALA A 219 14.01 -12.16 3.34
N HIS A 220 14.88 -12.60 4.24
CA HIS A 220 15.67 -13.80 4.01
C HIS A 220 14.80 -15.04 4.18
N GLY A 221 15.26 -16.19 3.67
CA GLY A 221 14.50 -17.43 3.81
C GLY A 221 15.31 -18.65 3.39
N SER A 222 14.98 -19.74 4.06
CA SER A 222 15.41 -21.11 3.76
C SER A 222 14.19 -21.98 3.45
N PRO A 223 14.33 -23.23 2.97
CA PRO A 223 13.17 -24.07 2.69
C PRO A 223 12.25 -24.23 3.91
N GLY A 224 11.03 -23.70 3.81
CA GLY A 224 10.02 -23.77 4.88
C GLY A 224 10.12 -22.71 5.96
N THR A 225 11.02 -21.72 5.83
CA THR A 225 11.21 -20.66 6.85
C THR A 225 11.21 -19.26 6.27
N ILE A 226 10.96 -18.29 7.15
CA ILE A 226 11.27 -16.86 6.96
C ILE A 226 12.34 -16.51 7.99
N ASP A 227 13.49 -16.05 7.53
CA ASP A 227 14.68 -15.88 8.34
C ASP A 227 14.93 -14.40 8.66
N CYS A 228 15.35 -14.14 9.89
CA CYS A 228 15.80 -12.82 10.35
C CYS A 228 17.01 -12.97 11.28
N ALA A 229 17.58 -11.84 11.70
CA ALA A 229 18.60 -11.85 12.73
C ALA A 229 18.10 -12.53 14.01
N GLY A 230 18.88 -13.48 14.48
CA GLY A 230 18.62 -14.20 15.74
C GLY A 230 17.51 -15.24 15.67
N GLY A 231 17.02 -15.62 14.49
CA GLY A 231 16.04 -16.70 14.39
C GLY A 231 15.28 -16.78 13.07
N TYR A 232 14.31 -17.66 13.05
CA TYR A 232 13.43 -17.87 11.89
C TYR A 232 12.00 -18.24 12.31
N LEU A 233 11.04 -17.96 11.43
CA LEU A 233 9.65 -18.36 11.56
C LEU A 233 9.43 -19.65 10.77
N LYS A 234 8.78 -20.64 11.39
CA LYS A 234 8.47 -21.93 10.75
C LYS A 234 7.10 -22.46 11.17
N GLU A 235 6.63 -23.48 10.45
CA GLU A 235 5.47 -24.28 10.85
C GLU A 235 5.84 -25.16 12.05
N THR A 236 5.40 -24.74 13.23
CA THR A 236 5.54 -25.50 14.49
C THR A 236 4.42 -25.06 15.44
N THR A 237 4.13 -25.89 16.43
CA THR A 237 3.12 -25.58 17.47
C THR A 237 3.67 -24.67 18.55
N GLU A 238 4.98 -24.67 18.78
CA GLU A 238 5.63 -23.94 19.87
C GLU A 238 6.90 -23.25 19.33
N SER A 239 7.20 -22.08 19.88
CA SER A 239 8.48 -21.40 19.68
C SER A 239 9.58 -22.09 20.49
N GLY A 240 10.82 -22.00 20.06
CA GLY A 240 11.92 -22.74 20.67
C GLY A 240 13.22 -21.94 20.79
N GLU A 241 14.08 -22.47 21.62
CA GLU A 241 15.42 -21.96 21.92
C GLU A 241 16.49 -22.92 21.44
N ASP A 242 17.69 -22.40 21.18
CA ASP A 242 18.86 -23.21 20.91
C ASP A 242 19.39 -23.86 22.20
N ALA A 243 20.43 -24.69 22.06
CA ALA A 243 21.06 -25.37 23.19
C ALA A 243 21.67 -24.39 24.24
N ASN A 244 21.80 -23.12 23.93
CA ASN A 244 22.32 -22.05 24.79
C ASN A 244 21.20 -21.20 25.41
N GLY A 245 19.93 -21.51 25.16
CA GLY A 245 18.78 -20.76 25.64
C GLY A 245 18.47 -19.50 24.82
N ASN A 246 19.05 -19.33 23.62
CA ASN A 246 18.69 -18.24 22.74
C ASN A 246 17.45 -18.61 21.93
N HIS A 247 16.52 -17.68 21.83
CA HIS A 247 15.34 -17.85 20.98
C HIS A 247 15.74 -18.00 19.50
N CYS A 248 15.57 -19.17 18.94
CA CYS A 248 16.04 -19.45 17.59
C CYS A 248 14.94 -19.66 16.56
N TYR A 249 13.71 -19.91 16.98
CA TYR A 249 12.56 -19.94 16.07
C TYR A 249 11.24 -19.58 16.74
N SER A 250 10.35 -18.97 15.96
CA SER A 250 9.00 -18.68 16.34
C SER A 250 8.00 -19.55 15.59
N SER A 251 6.90 -19.85 16.26
CA SER A 251 5.80 -20.60 15.69
C SER A 251 4.95 -19.72 14.77
N ILE A 252 4.49 -20.30 13.67
CA ILE A 252 3.45 -19.67 12.83
C ILE A 252 2.19 -19.32 13.63
N ASN A 253 1.93 -19.98 14.75
CA ASN A 253 0.76 -19.70 15.59
C ASN A 253 0.80 -18.30 16.23
N GLU A 254 1.96 -17.65 16.25
CA GLU A 254 2.10 -16.26 16.68
C GLU A 254 1.56 -15.26 15.64
N LEU A 255 1.42 -15.70 14.38
CA LEU A 255 0.78 -14.90 13.33
C LEU A 255 -0.75 -14.94 13.48
N LYS A 256 -1.37 -13.76 13.58
CA LYS A 256 -2.83 -13.65 13.51
C LYS A 256 -3.35 -14.00 12.12
N GLU A 257 -4.58 -14.48 12.08
CA GLU A 257 -5.29 -14.56 10.81
C GLU A 257 -5.61 -13.15 10.30
N ILE A 258 -5.28 -12.89 9.04
CA ILE A 258 -5.53 -11.62 8.37
C ILE A 258 -6.29 -11.87 7.07
N ARG A 259 -6.78 -10.79 6.46
CA ARG A 259 -7.37 -10.83 5.12
C ARG A 259 -6.52 -10.04 4.16
N VAL A 260 -6.19 -10.67 3.03
CA VAL A 260 -5.49 -10.05 1.91
C VAL A 260 -6.32 -10.25 0.66
N ASN A 261 -6.58 -9.20 -0.06
CA ASN A 261 -7.60 -9.21 -1.10
C ASN A 261 -7.17 -9.87 -2.40
N LYS A 262 -5.95 -9.58 -2.86
CA LYS A 262 -5.46 -10.03 -4.18
C LYS A 262 -4.30 -10.99 -4.07
N GLY A 263 -3.36 -10.76 -3.15
CA GLY A 263 -2.26 -11.70 -2.99
C GLY A 263 -1.12 -11.27 -2.08
N ILE A 264 -0.26 -12.23 -1.78
CA ILE A 264 0.96 -12.02 -1.01
C ILE A 264 2.15 -12.40 -1.89
N TYR A 265 3.19 -11.57 -1.86
CA TYR A 265 4.46 -11.81 -2.56
C TYR A 265 5.59 -11.89 -1.54
N LEU A 266 6.12 -13.09 -1.36
CA LEU A 266 7.28 -13.33 -0.52
C LEU A 266 8.54 -13.29 -1.39
N LEU A 267 9.28 -12.22 -1.30
CA LEU A 267 10.54 -11.99 -2.00
C LEU A 267 11.69 -12.43 -1.08
N SER A 268 11.81 -13.74 -0.91
CA SER A 268 12.85 -14.41 -0.13
C SER A 268 13.44 -15.57 -0.90
N CYS A 269 14.68 -15.96 -0.56
CA CYS A 269 15.28 -17.18 -1.07
C CYS A 269 14.44 -18.39 -0.62
N ASN A 270 14.25 -19.36 -1.50
CA ASN A 270 13.57 -20.62 -1.19
C ASN A 270 12.13 -20.50 -0.59
N GLY A 271 11.48 -19.36 -0.69
CA GLY A 271 10.14 -19.14 -0.09
C GLY A 271 9.07 -20.14 -0.56
N ALA A 272 9.22 -20.68 -1.77
CA ALA A 272 8.35 -21.70 -2.35
C ALA A 272 9.00 -23.10 -2.42
N THR A 273 10.19 -23.28 -1.86
CA THR A 273 10.88 -24.59 -1.86
C THR A 273 10.29 -25.49 -0.78
N PRO A 274 9.84 -26.71 -1.12
CA PRO A 274 9.35 -27.67 -0.13
C PRO A 274 10.46 -28.06 0.86
N ASN A 275 10.07 -28.26 2.10
CA ASN A 275 10.86 -28.90 3.14
C ASN A 275 10.20 -30.27 3.46
N SER A 276 11.01 -31.27 3.80
CA SER A 276 10.48 -32.60 4.14
C SER A 276 9.66 -32.61 5.44
N GLU A 277 9.85 -31.63 6.31
CA GLU A 277 9.27 -31.57 7.65
C GLU A 277 8.22 -30.45 7.81
N TYR A 278 8.29 -29.41 6.98
CA TYR A 278 7.47 -28.21 7.15
C TYR A 278 6.79 -27.79 5.86
N MET A 279 5.69 -27.09 6.00
CA MET A 279 5.04 -26.38 4.90
C MET A 279 6.02 -25.37 4.25
N THR A 280 5.86 -25.07 2.97
CA THR A 280 6.61 -23.98 2.34
C THR A 280 6.30 -22.64 3.03
N ALA A 281 7.23 -21.69 3.05
CA ALA A 281 7.01 -20.38 3.64
C ALA A 281 5.78 -19.68 3.03
N ILE A 282 5.55 -19.82 1.70
CA ILE A 282 4.34 -19.27 1.04
C ILE A 282 3.07 -20.00 1.47
N GLY A 283 3.10 -21.30 1.70
CA GLY A 283 1.96 -22.07 2.21
C GLY A 283 1.59 -21.63 3.61
N MET A 284 2.59 -21.45 4.45
CA MET A 284 2.48 -20.95 5.80
C MET A 284 1.79 -19.57 5.84
N LEU A 285 2.26 -18.60 5.05
CA LEU A 285 1.64 -17.28 4.97
C LEU A 285 0.22 -17.32 4.39
N SER A 286 0.00 -18.14 3.36
CA SER A 286 -1.33 -18.33 2.75
C SER A 286 -2.34 -18.85 3.76
N SER A 287 -1.96 -19.80 4.62
CA SER A 287 -2.84 -20.34 5.66
C SER A 287 -3.31 -19.27 6.65
N LYS A 288 -2.43 -18.33 6.98
CA LYS A 288 -2.73 -17.20 7.88
C LYS A 288 -3.46 -16.03 7.21
N ALA A 289 -3.54 -16.03 5.88
CA ALA A 289 -4.21 -15.00 5.10
C ALA A 289 -5.53 -15.50 4.47
N GLY A 290 -6.22 -16.43 5.10
CA GLY A 290 -7.52 -16.95 4.64
C GLY A 290 -7.44 -17.64 3.28
N GLY A 291 -6.29 -18.23 2.93
CA GLY A 291 -6.04 -18.88 1.64
C GLY A 291 -5.74 -17.91 0.50
N ALA A 292 -5.35 -16.66 0.79
CA ALA A 292 -4.95 -15.70 -0.24
C ALA A 292 -3.83 -16.27 -1.13
N PRO A 293 -3.84 -15.99 -2.46
CA PRO A 293 -2.76 -16.40 -3.34
C PRO A 293 -1.43 -15.88 -2.81
N THR A 294 -0.50 -16.78 -2.55
CA THR A 294 0.83 -16.41 -2.07
C THR A 294 1.87 -16.95 -3.04
N MET A 295 2.77 -16.09 -3.48
CA MET A 295 3.84 -16.41 -4.41
C MET A 295 5.21 -16.15 -3.80
N GLY A 296 6.17 -16.98 -4.15
CA GLY A 296 7.56 -16.85 -3.69
C GLY A 296 8.53 -17.59 -4.60
N SER A 297 9.83 -17.38 -4.40
CA SER A 297 10.88 -18.05 -5.14
C SER A 297 11.07 -19.49 -4.69
N ALA A 298 11.23 -20.39 -5.64
CA ALA A 298 11.63 -21.78 -5.38
C ALA A 298 13.16 -21.96 -5.41
N TYR A 299 13.94 -20.91 -5.54
CA TYR A 299 15.40 -20.93 -5.69
C TYR A 299 16.13 -20.21 -4.58
N ALA A 300 17.41 -20.52 -4.45
CA ALA A 300 18.30 -20.01 -3.41
C ALA A 300 18.61 -18.52 -3.51
N SER A 301 18.22 -17.83 -4.57
CA SER A 301 18.43 -16.39 -4.70
C SER A 301 17.30 -15.68 -5.44
N VAL A 302 17.01 -14.46 -5.01
CA VAL A 302 16.15 -13.51 -5.71
C VAL A 302 17.05 -12.35 -6.12
N ASN A 303 17.11 -12.05 -7.42
CA ASN A 303 17.88 -10.93 -7.94
C ASN A 303 16.95 -9.76 -8.27
N TYR A 304 17.47 -8.53 -8.21
CA TYR A 304 16.70 -7.30 -8.39
C TYR A 304 17.36 -6.40 -9.42
N TYR A 305 16.58 -5.63 -10.17
CA TYR A 305 17.10 -4.53 -10.96
C TYR A 305 17.61 -3.43 -10.02
N GLU A 306 18.83 -2.96 -10.25
CA GLU A 306 19.48 -1.96 -9.41
C GLU A 306 18.62 -0.69 -9.32
N GLY A 307 18.46 -0.18 -8.10
CA GLY A 307 17.71 1.03 -7.83
C GLY A 307 16.18 0.93 -7.89
N THR A 308 15.60 -0.26 -8.14
CA THR A 308 14.15 -0.37 -8.38
C THR A 308 13.39 -1.20 -7.35
N GLY A 309 14.07 -2.10 -6.62
CA GLY A 309 13.39 -3.11 -5.79
C GLY A 309 12.57 -4.14 -6.58
N ILE A 310 12.61 -4.11 -7.93
CA ILE A 310 11.89 -5.03 -8.80
C ILE A 310 12.69 -6.31 -8.96
N PRO A 311 12.14 -7.48 -8.59
CA PRO A 311 12.82 -8.74 -8.84
C PRO A 311 12.82 -9.06 -10.32
N TYR A 312 13.96 -9.53 -10.85
CA TYR A 312 14.03 -10.06 -12.20
C TYR A 312 14.30 -11.56 -12.21
N GLN A 313 13.83 -12.22 -13.24
CA GLN A 313 14.00 -13.64 -13.40
C GLN A 313 15.42 -13.92 -13.91
N SER A 314 16.29 -14.48 -13.04
CA SER A 314 17.50 -15.14 -13.50
C SER A 314 17.13 -16.40 -14.32
N PRO A 315 17.94 -16.78 -15.33
CA PRO A 315 17.74 -18.05 -16.01
C PRO A 315 17.70 -19.20 -14.98
N GLY A 316 16.52 -19.78 -14.76
CA GLY A 316 16.31 -20.82 -13.75
C GLY A 316 15.33 -20.49 -12.62
N LEU A 317 14.91 -19.26 -12.42
CA LEU A 317 13.84 -18.92 -11.47
C LEU A 317 12.50 -19.51 -11.94
N LYS A 318 11.98 -20.46 -11.20
CA LYS A 318 10.62 -21.00 -11.36
C LYS A 318 9.82 -20.56 -10.14
N TRP A 319 8.74 -19.84 -10.35
CA TRP A 319 7.77 -19.55 -9.32
C TRP A 319 6.85 -20.77 -9.15
N SER A 320 6.64 -21.26 -7.93
CA SER A 320 5.76 -22.41 -7.71
C SER A 320 4.33 -22.08 -8.08
N ASN A 321 3.58 -23.05 -8.56
CA ASN A 321 2.14 -23.02 -8.91
C ASN A 321 1.75 -22.54 -10.32
N GLY A 322 2.61 -22.58 -11.33
CA GLY A 322 2.24 -22.26 -12.72
C GLY A 322 1.91 -20.77 -12.96
N LEU A 323 2.08 -19.91 -11.97
CA LEU A 323 1.75 -18.50 -11.97
C LEU A 323 2.92 -17.58 -12.39
N SER A 324 4.01 -18.15 -12.90
CA SER A 324 5.22 -17.40 -13.29
C SER A 324 4.97 -16.24 -14.26
N LYS A 325 4.05 -16.43 -15.21
CA LYS A 325 3.67 -15.36 -16.15
C LYS A 325 2.89 -14.24 -15.46
N ASN A 326 2.06 -14.58 -14.47
CA ASN A 326 1.22 -13.61 -13.76
C ASN A 326 2.02 -12.76 -12.79
N PHE A 327 3.09 -13.31 -12.18
CA PHE A 327 3.95 -12.53 -11.28
C PHE A 327 4.76 -11.48 -12.04
N SER A 328 5.46 -11.86 -13.12
CA SER A 328 6.21 -10.89 -13.93
C SER A 328 5.30 -9.82 -14.52
N ASN A 329 4.10 -10.20 -14.96
CA ASN A 329 3.11 -9.24 -15.45
C ASN A 329 2.59 -8.32 -14.33
N LEU A 330 2.36 -8.84 -13.14
CA LEU A 330 1.92 -8.05 -12.01
C LEU A 330 3.03 -7.10 -11.53
N MET A 331 4.26 -7.59 -11.37
CA MET A 331 5.38 -6.74 -10.96
C MET A 331 5.66 -5.68 -12.04
N ASN A 332 5.66 -6.06 -13.32
CA ASN A 332 5.73 -5.08 -14.40
C ASN A 332 4.58 -4.07 -14.36
N TRP A 333 3.37 -4.49 -14.02
CA TRP A 333 2.23 -3.58 -13.88
C TRP A 333 2.34 -2.69 -12.63
N LEU A 334 2.71 -3.23 -11.49
CA LEU A 334 2.94 -2.46 -10.25
C LEU A 334 4.03 -1.40 -10.44
N TYR A 335 5.01 -1.67 -11.29
CA TYR A 335 6.18 -0.82 -11.55
C TYR A 335 6.22 -0.23 -12.98
N ALA A 336 5.18 -0.39 -13.78
CA ALA A 336 5.14 -0.08 -15.23
C ALA A 336 5.32 1.40 -15.60
N SER A 337 5.77 2.21 -14.69
CA SER A 337 6.09 3.63 -14.94
C SER A 337 7.50 4.01 -14.46
N CYS A 338 8.35 3.03 -14.21
CA CYS A 338 9.78 3.26 -13.96
C CYS A 338 10.56 3.35 -15.27
#